data_c485c13a45cfc1559e049e15112fe6e4
#
_entry.id   c485c13a45cfc1559e049e15112fe6e4
#
_cell.length_a   1.000
_cell.length_b   1.000
_cell.length_c   1.000
_cell.angle_alpha   90.00
_cell.angle_beta   90.00
_cell.angle_gamma   90.00
#
_symmetry.space_group_name_H-M   'P 1'
#
loop_
_entity.id
_entity.type
_entity.pdbx_description
1 polymer ?
#
loop_
_entity_poly.entity_id
_entity_poly.type
_entity_poly.pdbx_seq_one_letter_code
_entity_poly.pdbx_strand_id
1 'polypeptide(L)'
;YGDDDFADDGGFDSNDDSESPPQSYWMSTAGLEDLSKLQAFLEAQPEIGKVSSLAQIYQVANDLSGHQLNDFELAFLRQSLSPEIYRQLVAPYLIEELDETRIQLRTKETSGNLRRSELLEKIRLYATDELAIADQDIRLGGLLVLYNNMLQSLYQSQIVTLGAVFVGIMAMFLVLFRSLTISLIAVIPNFLAAAVVLGGMGIMGIPLDMMTITIAAITVGIGVDHAIHYLTRFRREVAVDSDYIAAMYRSHASIGRALFYTASTIIVGFSILALSNFIPSIYFGLLTGLAMTAALLGSMTLLPKLILITRPFGPPGNHSAHDSKAP
;
A
#
# COMPACT_ATOMS: atom_id res chain seq x y z
N TYR A 1 73.24 64.60 -6.69
CA TYR A 1 72.61 64.90 -7.97
C TYR A 1 71.61 63.86 -8.27
N GLY A 2 70.40 64.19 -8.07
CA GLY A 2 69.30 64.46 -8.97
C GLY A 2 68.31 63.30 -8.87
N ASP A 3 67.32 63.72 -8.49
CA ASP A 3 65.94 64.02 -8.86
C ASP A 3 64.93 62.90 -8.48
N ASP A 4 64.13 63.27 -7.65
CA ASP A 4 62.68 63.13 -7.47
C ASP A 4 61.93 62.39 -8.62
N ASP A 5 61.17 61.37 -8.29
CA ASP A 5 59.85 61.24 -8.87
C ASP A 5 58.91 60.50 -7.85
N PHE A 6 58.10 61.35 -7.19
CA PHE A 6 56.90 60.93 -6.56
C PHE A 6 55.86 60.59 -7.62
N ALA A 7 55.48 59.33 -7.73
CA ALA A 7 54.21 58.94 -8.35
C ALA A 7 53.35 58.24 -7.29
N ASP A 8 52.52 59.08 -6.72
CA ASP A 8 51.32 58.70 -5.98
C ASP A 8 50.33 58.05 -6.96
N ASP A 9 50.12 56.76 -6.87
CA ASP A 9 48.99 56.07 -7.52
C ASP A 9 48.26 55.22 -6.47
N GLY A 10 47.54 55.97 -5.61
CA GLY A 10 46.53 55.43 -4.72
C GLY A 10 45.28 54.98 -5.47
N GLY A 11 45.41 53.84 -6.23
CA GLY A 11 44.26 53.12 -6.75
C GLY A 11 43.44 52.58 -5.57
N PHE A 12 42.41 53.31 -5.18
CA PHE A 12 41.30 52.76 -4.40
C PHE A 12 40.67 51.68 -5.26
N ASP A 13 41.07 50.44 -5.03
CA ASP A 13 40.39 49.24 -5.53
C ASP A 13 39.14 49.07 -4.69
N SER A 14 38.09 49.79 -5.07
CA SER A 14 36.72 49.66 -4.50
C SER A 14 35.99 48.50 -5.19
N ASN A 15 36.54 47.31 -5.09
CA ASN A 15 35.83 46.08 -5.37
C ASN A 15 35.48 45.42 -4.03
N ASP A 16 34.75 46.12 -3.23
CA ASP A 16 33.92 45.52 -2.19
C ASP A 16 32.53 45.25 -2.79
N ASP A 17 32.52 44.36 -3.76
CA ASP A 17 31.29 43.65 -4.17
C ASP A 17 30.89 42.72 -3.01
N SER A 18 30.49 43.35 -1.90
CA SER A 18 29.63 42.69 -0.94
C SER A 18 28.29 42.47 -1.64
N GLU A 19 28.23 41.45 -2.50
CA GLU A 19 26.96 40.87 -2.95
C GLU A 19 26.18 40.53 -1.68
N SER A 20 25.20 41.38 -1.38
CA SER A 20 24.19 41.04 -0.39
C SER A 20 23.67 39.67 -0.77
N PRO A 21 23.66 38.67 0.13
CA PRO A 21 23.18 37.33 -0.21
C PRO A 21 21.81 37.48 -0.86
N PRO A 22 21.56 36.76 -1.96
CA PRO A 22 20.33 36.86 -2.73
C PRO A 22 19.14 36.71 -1.76
N GLN A 23 18.29 37.71 -1.78
CA GLN A 23 17.13 37.75 -0.86
C GLN A 23 16.20 36.62 -1.27
N SER A 24 15.95 35.64 -0.39
CA SER A 24 15.06 34.51 -0.64
C SER A 24 13.67 35.02 -1.08
N TYR A 25 13.13 34.48 -2.14
CA TYR A 25 11.76 34.76 -2.59
C TYR A 25 10.75 34.60 -1.44
N TRP A 26 10.91 33.59 -0.62
CA TRP A 26 10.01 33.27 0.49
C TRP A 26 10.06 34.23 1.66
N MET A 27 11.03 35.17 1.67
CA MET A 27 11.10 36.28 2.62
C MET A 27 10.61 37.60 2.00
N SER A 28 10.10 37.60 0.79
CA SER A 28 9.43 38.73 0.15
C SER A 28 7.94 38.77 0.50
N THR A 29 7.32 39.93 0.34
CA THR A 29 5.86 40.05 0.51
C THR A 29 5.09 39.11 -0.41
N ALA A 30 5.51 38.96 -1.67
CA ALA A 30 4.89 38.07 -2.64
C ALA A 30 4.97 36.60 -2.22
N GLY A 31 6.17 36.15 -1.81
CA GLY A 31 6.36 34.76 -1.35
C GLY A 31 5.57 34.44 -0.08
N LEU A 32 5.49 35.39 0.85
CA LEU A 32 4.70 35.23 2.08
C LEU A 32 3.19 35.24 1.83
N GLU A 33 2.72 36.00 0.83
CA GLU A 33 1.31 35.95 0.39
C GLU A 33 0.97 34.60 -0.24
N ASP A 34 1.84 34.07 -1.08
CA ASP A 34 1.63 32.75 -1.68
C ASP A 34 1.64 31.62 -0.65
N LEU A 35 2.56 31.69 0.34
CA LEU A 35 2.52 30.79 1.49
C LEU A 35 1.24 30.94 2.32
N SER A 36 0.73 32.17 2.49
CA SER A 36 -0.51 32.42 3.21
C SER A 36 -1.73 31.81 2.49
N LYS A 37 -1.79 31.93 1.14
CA LYS A 37 -2.83 31.30 0.33
C LYS A 37 -2.77 29.76 0.45
N LEU A 38 -1.57 29.18 0.34
CA LEU A 38 -1.38 27.74 0.49
C LEU A 38 -1.75 27.28 1.89
N GLN A 39 -1.35 28.01 2.94
CA GLN A 39 -1.72 27.69 4.31
C GLN A 39 -3.25 27.71 4.50
N ALA A 40 -3.93 28.73 4.02
CA ALA A 40 -5.39 28.85 4.11
C ALA A 40 -6.09 27.70 3.38
N PHE A 41 -5.62 27.32 2.18
CA PHE A 41 -6.11 26.15 1.46
C PHE A 41 -5.94 24.86 2.26
N LEU A 42 -4.78 24.67 2.87
CA LEU A 42 -4.47 23.47 3.68
C LEU A 42 -5.33 23.42 4.94
N GLU A 43 -5.52 24.55 5.63
CA GLU A 43 -6.36 24.63 6.84
C GLU A 43 -7.84 24.36 6.55
N ALA A 44 -8.30 24.66 5.34
CA ALA A 44 -9.67 24.38 4.90
C ALA A 44 -9.93 22.88 4.64
N GLN A 45 -8.88 22.03 4.55
CA GLN A 45 -9.06 20.61 4.33
C GLN A 45 -9.50 19.92 5.64
N PRO A 46 -10.61 19.14 5.63
CA PRO A 46 -11.12 18.47 6.84
C PRO A 46 -10.16 17.44 7.42
N GLU A 47 -9.30 16.87 6.58
CA GLU A 47 -8.30 15.87 6.95
C GLU A 47 -7.07 16.48 7.66
N ILE A 48 -6.86 17.79 7.54
CA ILE A 48 -5.73 18.50 8.15
C ILE A 48 -6.14 19.04 9.52
N GLY A 49 -5.29 18.80 10.51
CA GLY A 49 -5.53 19.26 11.90
C GLY A 49 -4.80 20.55 12.24
N LYS A 50 -3.55 20.67 11.82
CA LYS A 50 -2.73 21.84 12.07
C LYS A 50 -1.76 22.05 10.91
N VAL A 51 -1.63 23.31 10.49
CA VAL A 51 -0.62 23.77 9.54
C VAL A 51 0.33 24.69 10.28
N SER A 52 1.62 24.63 9.97
CA SER A 52 2.64 25.52 10.51
C SER A 52 3.62 25.88 9.38
N SER A 53 3.80 27.16 9.15
CA SER A 53 4.67 27.71 8.10
C SER A 53 5.21 29.08 8.48
N LEU A 54 6.06 29.63 7.63
CA LEU A 54 6.56 30.99 7.76
C LEU A 54 5.44 32.04 7.66
N ALA A 55 4.35 31.75 6.90
CA ALA A 55 3.19 32.63 6.79
C ALA A 55 2.53 32.91 8.14
N GLN A 56 2.55 31.95 9.07
CA GLN A 56 2.00 32.14 10.41
C GLN A 56 2.79 33.16 11.21
N ILE A 57 4.11 33.17 11.04
CA ILE A 57 5.00 34.14 11.69
C ILE A 57 4.79 35.52 11.10
N TYR A 58 4.65 35.61 9.78
CA TYR A 58 4.33 36.82 9.06
C TYR A 58 3.00 37.43 9.51
N GLN A 59 1.98 36.63 9.69
CA GLN A 59 0.67 37.03 10.16
C GLN A 59 0.74 37.65 11.59
N VAL A 60 1.49 37.00 12.48
CA VAL A 60 1.73 37.52 13.82
C VAL A 60 2.50 38.84 13.77
N ALA A 61 3.48 38.98 12.89
CA ALA A 61 4.24 40.22 12.73
C ALA A 61 3.36 41.37 12.21
N ASN A 62 2.48 41.12 11.24
CA ASN A 62 1.49 42.06 10.74
C ASN A 62 0.52 42.52 11.85
N ASP A 63 0.01 41.56 12.65
CA ASP A 63 -0.90 41.86 13.77
C ASP A 63 -0.24 42.75 14.83
N LEU A 64 1.03 42.51 15.11
CA LEU A 64 1.81 43.34 16.05
C LEU A 64 2.12 44.74 15.49
N SER A 65 2.34 44.85 14.18
CA SER A 65 2.65 46.11 13.50
C SER A 65 1.40 46.95 13.21
N GLY A 66 0.21 46.30 13.22
CA GLY A 66 -1.08 46.91 12.89
C GLY A 66 -1.27 47.25 11.41
N HIS A 67 -0.35 46.79 10.54
CA HIS A 67 -0.40 46.91 9.08
C HIS A 67 0.36 45.76 8.41
N GLN A 68 0.17 45.58 7.10
CA GLN A 68 0.96 44.63 6.32
C GLN A 68 2.38 45.14 6.16
N LEU A 69 3.36 44.30 6.53
CA LEU A 69 4.76 44.62 6.40
C LEU A 69 5.18 44.60 4.93
N ASN A 70 5.91 45.63 4.49
CA ASN A 70 6.53 45.69 3.18
C ASN A 70 7.90 45.00 3.16
N ASP A 71 8.50 44.81 1.97
CA ASP A 71 9.77 44.12 1.81
C ASP A 71 10.92 44.77 2.59
N PHE A 72 10.93 46.13 2.72
CA PHE A 72 11.92 46.83 3.50
C PHE A 72 11.77 46.54 5.01
N GLU A 73 10.55 46.58 5.51
CA GLU A 73 10.24 46.25 6.91
C GLU A 73 10.54 44.80 7.24
N LEU A 74 10.28 43.85 6.29
CA LEU A 74 10.65 42.45 6.43
C LEU A 74 12.17 42.27 6.50
N ALA A 75 12.93 42.95 5.65
CA ALA A 75 14.38 42.90 5.66
C ALA A 75 14.93 43.49 6.99
N PHE A 76 14.36 44.61 7.46
CA PHE A 76 14.71 45.18 8.75
C PHE A 76 14.36 44.26 9.92
N LEU A 77 13.17 43.65 9.91
CA LEU A 77 12.76 42.71 10.93
C LEU A 77 13.73 41.54 10.99
N ARG A 78 14.08 40.97 9.83
CA ARG A 78 15.07 39.88 9.73
C ARG A 78 16.40 40.26 10.37
N GLN A 79 16.91 41.45 10.05
CA GLN A 79 18.20 41.91 10.57
C GLN A 79 18.14 42.20 12.08
N SER A 80 16.97 42.56 12.59
CA SER A 80 16.74 42.89 14.01
C SER A 80 16.51 41.64 14.88
N LEU A 81 16.20 40.47 14.27
CA LEU A 81 16.00 39.23 15.01
C LEU A 81 17.34 38.75 15.60
N SER A 82 17.33 38.39 16.89
CA SER A 82 18.49 37.72 17.48
C SER A 82 18.70 36.34 16.82
N PRO A 83 19.96 35.87 16.70
CA PRO A 83 20.24 34.57 16.11
C PRO A 83 19.51 33.39 16.78
N GLU A 84 19.13 33.57 18.03
CA GLU A 84 18.41 32.57 18.80
C GLU A 84 16.92 32.51 18.41
N ILE A 85 16.29 33.67 18.28
CA ILE A 85 14.89 33.79 17.81
C ILE A 85 14.78 33.35 16.36
N TYR A 86 15.71 33.73 15.50
CA TYR A 86 15.76 33.30 14.11
C TYR A 86 15.81 31.78 13.99
N ARG A 87 16.71 31.10 14.75
CA ARG A 87 16.82 29.64 14.76
C ARG A 87 15.58 28.94 15.27
N GLN A 88 14.78 29.56 16.13
CA GLN A 88 13.55 28.95 16.67
C GLN A 88 12.34 29.20 15.79
N LEU A 89 12.20 30.36 15.20
CA LEU A 89 11.00 30.76 14.46
C LEU A 89 11.14 30.62 12.96
N VAL A 90 12.26 31.00 12.35
CA VAL A 90 12.41 31.08 10.89
C VAL A 90 13.12 29.83 10.33
N ALA A 91 14.26 29.47 10.90
CA ALA A 91 15.10 28.38 10.39
C ALA A 91 14.40 27.00 10.27
N PRO A 92 13.35 26.65 11.05
CA PRO A 92 12.61 25.40 10.82
C PRO A 92 11.81 25.40 9.52
N TYR A 93 11.49 26.57 8.97
CA TYR A 93 10.61 26.73 7.82
C TYR A 93 11.30 27.30 6.58
N LEU A 94 12.51 27.85 6.69
CA LEU A 94 13.22 28.47 5.58
C LEU A 94 14.69 28.07 5.54
N ILE A 95 15.17 27.72 4.35
CA ILE A 95 16.58 27.52 4.03
C ILE A 95 16.93 28.55 2.96
N GLU A 96 17.46 29.70 3.39
CA GLU A 96 17.72 30.83 2.49
C GLU A 96 18.73 30.51 1.40
N GLU A 97 19.75 29.71 1.70
CA GLU A 97 20.81 29.32 0.74
C GLU A 97 20.27 28.55 -0.46
N LEU A 98 19.18 27.81 -0.28
CA LEU A 98 18.55 27.00 -1.32
C LEU A 98 17.24 27.61 -1.84
N ASP A 99 16.83 28.74 -1.29
CA ASP A 99 15.52 29.37 -1.52
C ASP A 99 14.35 28.37 -1.35
N GLU A 100 14.46 27.51 -0.34
CA GLU A 100 13.46 26.49 -0.03
C GLU A 100 12.67 26.87 1.22
N THR A 101 11.34 26.74 1.15
CA THR A 101 10.45 26.89 2.30
C THR A 101 9.75 25.59 2.65
N ARG A 102 9.41 25.43 3.93
CA ARG A 102 8.75 24.25 4.46
C ARG A 102 7.43 24.59 5.12
N ILE A 103 6.38 23.87 4.72
CA ILE A 103 5.10 23.84 5.43
C ILE A 103 4.97 22.53 6.16
N GLN A 104 4.71 22.57 7.46
CA GLN A 104 4.49 21.37 8.28
C GLN A 104 3.01 21.17 8.50
N LEU A 105 2.52 19.98 8.16
CA LEU A 105 1.12 19.58 8.33
C LEU A 105 1.00 18.48 9.38
N ARG A 106 -0.08 18.52 10.16
CA ARG A 106 -0.54 17.39 10.95
C ARG A 106 -1.88 16.93 10.39
N THR A 107 -1.96 15.69 9.95
CA THR A 107 -3.20 15.07 9.48
C THR A 107 -3.95 14.39 10.60
N LYS A 108 -5.29 14.36 10.50
CA LYS A 108 -6.17 13.63 11.43
C LYS A 108 -6.29 12.19 10.96
N GLU A 109 -5.41 11.31 11.43
CA GLU A 109 -5.37 9.91 11.01
C GLU A 109 -6.64 9.10 11.37
N THR A 110 -7.39 9.55 12.38
CA THR A 110 -8.65 8.92 12.80
C THR A 110 -9.85 9.28 11.93
N SER A 111 -9.67 10.17 10.96
CA SER A 111 -10.71 10.52 9.99
C SER A 111 -10.95 9.33 9.06
N GLY A 112 -12.14 8.72 9.12
CA GLY A 112 -12.53 7.61 8.24
C GLY A 112 -12.55 7.94 6.75
N ASN A 113 -12.42 9.22 6.40
CA ASN A 113 -12.40 9.74 5.03
C ASN A 113 -11.00 10.10 4.53
N LEU A 114 -9.94 9.82 5.30
CA LEU A 114 -8.58 10.17 4.90
C LEU A 114 -8.11 9.32 3.72
N ARG A 115 -8.27 9.86 2.51
CA ARG A 115 -7.68 9.30 1.28
C ARG A 115 -6.34 9.97 1.03
N ARG A 116 -5.28 9.35 1.54
CA ARG A 116 -3.92 9.94 1.54
C ARG A 116 -3.44 10.36 0.16
N SER A 117 -3.63 9.51 -0.85
CA SER A 117 -3.23 9.81 -2.23
C SER A 117 -3.98 11.01 -2.81
N GLU A 118 -5.30 11.09 -2.59
CA GLU A 118 -6.12 12.21 -3.06
C GLU A 118 -5.74 13.53 -2.38
N LEU A 119 -5.44 13.49 -1.08
CA LEU A 119 -4.98 14.67 -0.34
C LEU A 119 -3.63 15.17 -0.89
N LEU A 120 -2.67 14.26 -1.10
CA LEU A 120 -1.36 14.62 -1.64
C LEU A 120 -1.46 15.19 -3.05
N GLU A 121 -2.32 14.62 -3.90
CA GLU A 121 -2.58 15.11 -5.24
C GLU A 121 -3.25 16.48 -5.23
N LYS A 122 -4.26 16.70 -4.37
CA LYS A 122 -4.90 18.02 -4.20
C LYS A 122 -3.91 19.10 -3.78
N ILE A 123 -3.00 18.79 -2.86
CA ILE A 123 -1.97 19.73 -2.41
C ILE A 123 -1.04 20.08 -3.57
N ARG A 124 -0.61 19.07 -4.35
CA ARG A 124 0.26 19.27 -5.50
C ARG A 124 -0.42 20.10 -6.59
N LEU A 125 -1.66 19.76 -6.96
CA LEU A 125 -2.43 20.50 -7.96
C LEU A 125 -2.65 21.96 -7.55
N TYR A 126 -3.00 22.23 -6.29
CA TYR A 126 -3.15 23.60 -5.82
C TYR A 126 -1.86 24.42 -5.93
N ALA A 127 -0.73 23.82 -5.57
CA ALA A 127 0.56 24.49 -5.65
C ALA A 127 1.01 24.75 -7.10
N THR A 128 0.69 23.83 -8.04
CA THR A 128 1.03 24.00 -9.46
C THR A 128 0.09 24.97 -10.19
N ASP A 129 -1.22 24.84 -9.97
CA ASP A 129 -2.21 25.54 -10.77
C ASP A 129 -2.51 26.94 -10.24
N GLU A 130 -2.56 27.11 -8.91
CA GLU A 130 -2.90 28.40 -8.28
C GLU A 130 -1.67 29.24 -7.93
N LEU A 131 -0.56 28.61 -7.54
CA LEU A 131 0.66 29.33 -7.17
C LEU A 131 1.73 29.30 -8.24
N ALA A 132 1.50 28.61 -9.37
CA ALA A 132 2.42 28.46 -10.50
C ALA A 132 3.81 27.90 -10.10
N ILE A 133 3.88 27.13 -9.00
CA ILE A 133 5.11 26.47 -8.57
C ILE A 133 5.34 25.26 -9.48
N ALA A 134 6.54 25.14 -10.07
CA ALA A 134 6.84 24.01 -10.94
C ALA A 134 6.78 22.68 -10.14
N ASP A 135 6.20 21.64 -10.75
CA ASP A 135 5.99 20.35 -10.08
C ASP A 135 7.28 19.72 -9.54
N GLN A 136 8.40 19.94 -10.23
CA GLN A 136 9.73 19.48 -9.82
C GLN A 136 10.25 20.16 -8.55
N ASP A 137 9.73 21.35 -8.20
CA ASP A 137 10.14 22.14 -7.03
C ASP A 137 9.28 21.82 -5.80
N ILE A 138 8.19 21.05 -5.99
CA ILE A 138 7.30 20.62 -4.91
C ILE A 138 7.77 19.28 -4.35
N ARG A 139 8.24 19.28 -3.11
CA ARG A 139 8.66 18.06 -2.40
C ARG A 139 7.71 17.73 -1.27
N LEU A 140 6.89 16.70 -1.48
CA LEU A 140 6.04 16.15 -0.42
C LEU A 140 6.83 15.07 0.34
N GLY A 141 6.93 15.24 1.66
CA GLY A 141 7.70 14.34 2.52
C GLY A 141 7.01 14.07 3.86
N GLY A 142 7.64 13.24 4.67
CA GLY A 142 7.15 12.90 6.00
C GLY A 142 6.43 11.55 6.10
N LEU A 143 5.98 11.23 7.30
CA LEU A 143 5.42 9.90 7.62
C LEU A 143 4.19 9.56 6.78
N LEU A 144 3.31 10.52 6.50
CA LEU A 144 2.11 10.31 5.70
C LEU A 144 2.46 9.85 4.28
N VAL A 145 3.42 10.52 3.64
CA VAL A 145 3.86 10.21 2.27
C VAL A 145 4.55 8.85 2.23
N LEU A 146 5.45 8.61 3.20
CA LEU A 146 6.14 7.33 3.32
C LEU A 146 5.15 6.17 3.46
N TYR A 147 4.17 6.33 4.35
CA TYR A 147 3.15 5.31 4.59
C TYR A 147 2.25 5.10 3.36
N ASN A 148 1.86 6.19 2.68
CA ASN A 148 1.09 6.10 1.43
C ASN A 148 1.86 5.34 0.35
N ASN A 149 3.12 5.68 0.12
CA ASN A 149 3.96 5.04 -0.90
C ASN A 149 4.21 3.56 -0.57
N MET A 150 4.43 3.26 0.72
CA MET A 150 4.56 1.89 1.21
C MET A 150 3.29 1.07 0.94
N LEU A 151 2.10 1.59 1.28
CA LEU A 151 0.85 0.89 1.04
C LEU A 151 0.58 0.69 -0.46
N GLN A 152 0.83 1.68 -1.30
CA GLN A 152 0.67 1.55 -2.74
C GLN A 152 1.63 0.52 -3.33
N SER A 153 2.89 0.54 -2.92
CA SER A 153 3.88 -0.44 -3.34
C SER A 153 3.50 -1.86 -2.91
N LEU A 154 3.03 -2.03 -1.66
CA LEU A 154 2.54 -3.31 -1.16
C LEU A 154 1.33 -3.81 -1.96
N TYR A 155 0.38 -2.93 -2.25
CA TYR A 155 -0.81 -3.29 -3.02
C TYR A 155 -0.46 -3.75 -4.44
N GLN A 156 0.39 -3.00 -5.14
CA GLN A 156 0.86 -3.35 -6.48
C GLN A 156 1.68 -4.65 -6.47
N SER A 157 2.58 -4.78 -5.50
CA SER A 157 3.38 -6.01 -5.30
C SER A 157 2.48 -7.21 -5.03
N GLN A 158 1.40 -7.06 -4.26
CA GLN A 158 0.45 -8.12 -3.95
C GLN A 158 -0.24 -8.65 -5.22
N ILE A 159 -0.71 -7.76 -6.10
CA ILE A 159 -1.37 -8.16 -7.35
C ILE A 159 -0.41 -8.97 -8.21
N VAL A 160 0.82 -8.47 -8.40
CA VAL A 160 1.84 -9.14 -9.22
C VAL A 160 2.25 -10.47 -8.60
N THR A 161 2.49 -10.50 -7.29
CA THR A 161 2.90 -11.72 -6.57
C THR A 161 1.80 -12.77 -6.59
N LEU A 162 0.54 -12.39 -6.32
CA LEU A 162 -0.59 -13.31 -6.35
C LEU A 162 -0.79 -13.88 -7.76
N GLY A 163 -0.69 -13.05 -8.79
CA GLY A 163 -0.71 -13.48 -10.18
C GLY A 163 0.40 -14.48 -10.50
N ALA A 164 1.64 -14.18 -10.11
CA ALA A 164 2.77 -15.07 -10.30
C ALA A 164 2.60 -16.41 -9.57
N VAL A 165 2.07 -16.39 -8.35
CA VAL A 165 1.75 -17.60 -7.58
C VAL A 165 0.72 -18.44 -8.31
N PHE A 166 -0.38 -17.86 -8.81
CA PHE A 166 -1.38 -18.62 -9.57
C PHE A 166 -0.83 -19.20 -10.87
N VAL A 167 0.02 -18.47 -11.58
CA VAL A 167 0.71 -18.98 -12.78
C VAL A 167 1.65 -20.13 -12.41
N GLY A 168 2.43 -20.00 -11.34
CA GLY A 168 3.31 -21.07 -10.85
C GLY A 168 2.55 -22.33 -10.43
N ILE A 169 1.42 -22.16 -9.73
CA ILE A 169 0.54 -23.28 -9.34
C ILE A 169 -0.07 -23.95 -10.57
N MET A 170 -0.53 -23.17 -11.54
CA MET A 170 -1.05 -23.69 -12.79
C MET A 170 0.00 -24.51 -13.53
N ALA A 171 1.23 -24.00 -13.65
CA ALA A 171 2.35 -24.70 -14.25
C ALA A 171 2.67 -26.00 -13.50
N MET A 172 2.70 -25.97 -12.17
CA MET A 172 2.90 -27.15 -11.33
C MET A 172 1.81 -28.20 -11.55
N PHE A 173 0.53 -27.83 -11.59
CA PHE A 173 -0.57 -28.75 -11.87
C PHE A 173 -0.47 -29.32 -13.29
N LEU A 174 -0.07 -28.51 -14.28
CA LEU A 174 0.15 -28.99 -15.64
C LEU A 174 1.24 -30.07 -15.71
N VAL A 175 2.34 -29.88 -15.00
CA VAL A 175 3.43 -30.84 -14.92
C VAL A 175 2.95 -32.15 -14.21
N LEU A 176 2.22 -31.98 -13.08
CA LEU A 176 1.79 -33.08 -12.23
C LEU A 176 0.71 -33.93 -12.90
N PHE A 177 -0.30 -33.32 -13.49
CA PHE A 177 -1.46 -33.99 -14.05
C PHE A 177 -1.41 -34.17 -15.57
N ARG A 178 -0.52 -33.44 -16.26
CA ARG A 178 -0.36 -33.44 -17.72
C ARG A 178 -1.69 -33.24 -18.48
N SER A 179 -2.58 -32.43 -17.88
CA SER A 179 -3.91 -32.13 -18.42
C SER A 179 -4.30 -30.70 -18.04
N LEU A 180 -4.57 -29.87 -19.05
CA LEU A 180 -5.01 -28.49 -18.86
C LEU A 180 -6.35 -28.41 -18.11
N THR A 181 -7.27 -29.34 -18.47
CA THR A 181 -8.60 -29.39 -17.83
C THR A 181 -8.51 -29.66 -16.34
N ILE A 182 -7.71 -30.65 -15.93
CA ILE A 182 -7.53 -31.01 -14.51
C ILE A 182 -6.84 -29.86 -13.77
N SER A 183 -5.82 -29.24 -14.38
CA SER A 183 -5.09 -28.12 -13.78
C SER A 183 -6.00 -26.92 -13.56
N LEU A 184 -6.85 -26.59 -14.53
CA LEU A 184 -7.80 -25.49 -14.40
C LEU A 184 -8.82 -25.75 -13.30
N ILE A 185 -9.38 -26.96 -13.24
CA ILE A 185 -10.33 -27.37 -12.18
C ILE A 185 -9.69 -27.29 -10.80
N ALA A 186 -8.43 -27.70 -10.69
CA ALA A 186 -7.69 -27.68 -9.41
C ALA A 186 -7.43 -26.27 -8.87
N VAL A 187 -7.27 -25.28 -9.75
CA VAL A 187 -7.01 -23.88 -9.35
C VAL A 187 -8.27 -23.16 -8.88
N ILE A 188 -9.46 -23.51 -9.42
CA ILE A 188 -10.72 -22.81 -9.14
C ILE A 188 -11.06 -22.72 -7.63
N PRO A 189 -11.00 -23.79 -6.81
CA PRO A 189 -11.28 -23.71 -5.39
C PRO A 189 -10.33 -22.79 -4.63
N ASN A 190 -9.06 -22.76 -5.02
CA ASN A 190 -8.04 -21.90 -4.40
C ASN A 190 -8.26 -20.43 -4.74
N PHE A 191 -8.62 -20.15 -6.00
CA PHE A 191 -9.01 -18.82 -6.43
C PHE A 191 -10.24 -18.32 -5.67
N LEU A 192 -11.26 -19.17 -5.52
CA LEU A 192 -12.46 -18.84 -4.78
C LEU A 192 -12.16 -18.55 -3.30
N ALA A 193 -11.31 -19.35 -2.65
CA ALA A 193 -10.93 -19.13 -1.26
C ALA A 193 -10.23 -17.78 -1.07
N ALA A 194 -9.28 -17.42 -1.96
CA ALA A 194 -8.64 -16.12 -1.96
C ALA A 194 -9.64 -14.98 -2.21
N ALA A 195 -10.57 -15.16 -3.16
CA ALA A 195 -11.61 -14.18 -3.47
C ALA A 195 -12.59 -13.96 -2.30
N VAL A 196 -12.96 -15.01 -1.57
CA VAL A 196 -13.81 -14.93 -0.36
C VAL A 196 -13.14 -14.09 0.72
N VAL A 197 -11.84 -14.28 0.93
CA VAL A 197 -11.11 -13.51 1.95
C VAL A 197 -10.95 -12.04 1.55
N LEU A 198 -10.41 -11.79 0.35
CA LEU A 198 -10.20 -10.42 -0.13
C LEU A 198 -11.52 -9.66 -0.30
N GLY A 199 -12.55 -10.33 -0.85
CA GLY A 199 -13.89 -9.76 -0.98
C GLY A 199 -14.55 -9.52 0.38
N GLY A 200 -14.41 -10.46 1.32
CA GLY A 200 -14.89 -10.33 2.70
C GLY A 200 -14.25 -9.13 3.41
N MET A 201 -12.93 -8.95 3.28
CA MET A 201 -12.23 -7.77 3.81
C MET A 201 -12.81 -6.48 3.23
N GLY A 202 -13.03 -6.42 1.91
CA GLY A 202 -13.60 -5.26 1.25
C GLY A 202 -15.01 -4.92 1.75
N ILE A 203 -15.87 -5.94 1.92
CA ILE A 203 -17.24 -5.75 2.44
C ILE A 203 -17.24 -5.30 3.90
N MET A 204 -16.34 -5.84 4.72
CA MET A 204 -16.22 -5.50 6.15
C MET A 204 -15.45 -4.19 6.40
N GLY A 205 -14.91 -3.54 5.36
CA GLY A 205 -14.10 -2.34 5.50
C GLY A 205 -12.77 -2.57 6.21
N ILE A 206 -12.25 -3.80 6.21
CA ILE A 206 -10.96 -4.13 6.82
C ILE A 206 -9.84 -3.61 5.92
N PRO A 207 -8.99 -2.69 6.41
CA PRO A 207 -7.92 -2.13 5.59
C PRO A 207 -6.87 -3.18 5.23
N LEU A 208 -6.30 -3.05 4.04
CA LEU A 208 -5.13 -3.82 3.65
C LEU A 208 -3.91 -3.26 4.40
N ASP A 209 -3.33 -4.08 5.25
CA ASP A 209 -2.07 -3.83 5.95
C ASP A 209 -1.05 -4.94 5.65
N MET A 210 0.16 -4.84 6.22
CA MET A 210 1.21 -5.82 6.00
C MET A 210 0.82 -7.25 6.45
N MET A 211 -0.02 -7.37 7.48
CA MET A 211 -0.49 -8.66 7.99
C MET A 211 -1.57 -9.24 7.09
N THR A 212 -2.56 -8.44 6.73
CA THR A 212 -3.72 -8.91 5.96
C THR A 212 -3.37 -9.24 4.50
N ILE A 213 -2.40 -8.55 3.92
CA ILE A 213 -1.89 -8.83 2.56
C ILE A 213 -1.34 -10.26 2.42
N THR A 214 -0.66 -10.75 3.45
CA THR A 214 -0.04 -12.09 3.40
C THR A 214 -1.07 -13.24 3.47
N ILE A 215 -2.29 -12.97 3.95
CA ILE A 215 -3.33 -14.00 4.13
C ILE A 215 -3.68 -14.68 2.80
N ALA A 216 -3.84 -13.91 1.74
CA ALA A 216 -4.19 -14.44 0.43
C ALA A 216 -3.12 -15.42 -0.10
N ALA A 217 -1.84 -15.07 0.05
CA ALA A 217 -0.72 -15.93 -0.38
C ALA A 217 -0.66 -17.23 0.44
N ILE A 218 -0.81 -17.15 1.77
CA ILE A 218 -0.86 -18.30 2.67
C ILE A 218 -2.05 -19.21 2.30
N THR A 219 -3.23 -18.63 2.11
CA THR A 219 -4.45 -19.35 1.75
C THR A 219 -4.28 -20.16 0.47
N VAL A 220 -3.74 -19.52 -0.56
CA VAL A 220 -3.50 -20.18 -1.84
C VAL A 220 -2.48 -21.31 -1.68
N GLY A 221 -1.38 -21.08 -0.94
CA GLY A 221 -0.35 -22.12 -0.72
C GLY A 221 -0.88 -23.37 -0.03
N ILE A 222 -1.68 -23.23 1.03
CA ILE A 222 -2.26 -24.38 1.75
C ILE A 222 -3.42 -25.01 0.96
N GLY A 223 -4.22 -24.19 0.28
CA GLY A 223 -5.34 -24.70 -0.52
C GLY A 223 -4.91 -25.58 -1.69
N VAL A 224 -3.75 -25.31 -2.28
CA VAL A 224 -3.14 -26.14 -3.33
C VAL A 224 -2.88 -27.56 -2.85
N ASP A 225 -2.39 -27.73 -1.64
CA ASP A 225 -2.11 -29.04 -1.03
C ASP A 225 -3.39 -29.88 -0.94
N HIS A 226 -4.50 -29.28 -0.51
CA HIS A 226 -5.81 -29.96 -0.49
C HIS A 226 -6.22 -30.43 -1.88
N ALA A 227 -6.04 -29.62 -2.91
CA ALA A 227 -6.41 -30.00 -4.28
C ALA A 227 -5.53 -31.11 -4.83
N ILE A 228 -4.21 -31.09 -4.57
CA ILE A 228 -3.28 -32.16 -4.99
C ILE A 228 -3.68 -33.51 -4.39
N HIS A 229 -3.85 -33.54 -3.06
CA HIS A 229 -4.18 -34.77 -2.36
C HIS A 229 -5.54 -35.34 -2.80
N TYR A 230 -6.55 -34.47 -2.92
CA TYR A 230 -7.88 -34.89 -3.36
C TYR A 230 -7.86 -35.42 -4.80
N LEU A 231 -7.28 -34.69 -5.76
CA LEU A 231 -7.21 -35.09 -7.17
C LEU A 231 -6.40 -36.38 -7.38
N THR A 232 -5.27 -36.51 -6.69
CA THR A 232 -4.44 -37.70 -6.77
C THR A 232 -5.19 -38.95 -6.27
N ARG A 233 -5.92 -38.82 -5.16
CA ARG A 233 -6.74 -39.89 -4.63
C ARG A 233 -7.89 -40.20 -5.57
N PHE A 234 -8.63 -39.19 -5.99
CA PHE A 234 -9.77 -39.36 -6.90
C PHE A 234 -9.37 -40.06 -8.21
N ARG A 235 -8.23 -39.64 -8.81
CA ARG A 235 -7.69 -40.30 -10.03
C ARG A 235 -7.44 -41.80 -9.82
N ARG A 236 -6.90 -42.19 -8.66
CA ARG A 236 -6.66 -43.59 -8.33
C ARG A 236 -7.96 -44.38 -8.16
N GLU A 237 -8.95 -43.80 -7.53
CA GLU A 237 -10.25 -44.43 -7.30
C GLU A 237 -11.07 -44.60 -8.58
N VAL A 238 -11.05 -43.61 -9.49
CA VAL A 238 -11.70 -43.74 -10.80
C VAL A 238 -11.05 -44.84 -11.65
N ALA A 239 -9.74 -45.04 -11.53
CA ALA A 239 -9.03 -46.05 -12.28
C ALA A 239 -9.43 -47.50 -11.90
N VAL A 240 -10.12 -47.72 -10.76
CA VAL A 240 -10.56 -49.05 -10.29
C VAL A 240 -11.78 -49.55 -11.06
N ASP A 241 -12.81 -48.70 -11.19
CA ASP A 241 -14.11 -49.12 -11.73
C ASP A 241 -14.72 -48.13 -12.73
N SER A 242 -14.03 -47.01 -13.01
CA SER A 242 -14.51 -45.93 -13.86
C SER A 242 -15.84 -45.29 -13.39
N ASP A 243 -16.27 -45.56 -12.15
CA ASP A 243 -17.43 -44.94 -11.55
C ASP A 243 -17.03 -43.70 -10.78
N TYR A 244 -17.36 -42.50 -11.33
CA TYR A 244 -17.02 -41.23 -10.75
C TYR A 244 -17.72 -40.98 -9.41
N ILE A 245 -18.96 -41.46 -9.24
CA ILE A 245 -19.73 -41.23 -8.00
C ILE A 245 -19.16 -42.12 -6.89
N ALA A 246 -18.94 -43.40 -7.15
CA ALA A 246 -18.31 -44.30 -6.21
C ALA A 246 -16.90 -43.86 -5.83
N ALA A 247 -16.09 -43.39 -6.80
CA ALA A 247 -14.76 -42.84 -6.59
C ALA A 247 -14.79 -41.58 -5.70
N MET A 248 -15.80 -40.71 -5.86
CA MET A 248 -15.99 -39.53 -5.01
C MET A 248 -16.26 -39.95 -3.55
N TYR A 249 -17.17 -40.90 -3.30
CA TYR A 249 -17.47 -41.36 -1.94
C TYR A 249 -16.24 -42.00 -1.29
N ARG A 250 -15.51 -42.86 -2.02
CA ARG A 250 -14.27 -43.46 -1.51
C ARG A 250 -13.18 -42.42 -1.20
N SER A 251 -13.05 -41.43 -2.07
CA SER A 251 -12.10 -40.33 -1.85
C SER A 251 -12.45 -39.48 -0.62
N HIS A 252 -13.74 -39.16 -0.44
CA HIS A 252 -14.20 -38.45 0.77
C HIS A 252 -13.98 -39.28 2.05
N ALA A 253 -14.29 -40.61 2.00
CA ALA A 253 -14.12 -41.49 3.14
C ALA A 253 -12.67 -41.67 3.57
N SER A 254 -11.69 -41.52 2.64
CA SER A 254 -10.27 -41.68 2.93
C SER A 254 -9.57 -40.33 3.14
N ILE A 255 -9.23 -39.64 2.03
CA ILE A 255 -8.44 -38.41 2.09
C ILE A 255 -9.25 -37.25 2.65
N GLY A 256 -10.59 -37.23 2.45
CA GLY A 256 -11.45 -36.17 2.94
C GLY A 256 -11.37 -36.01 4.46
N ARG A 257 -11.32 -37.13 5.20
CA ARG A 257 -11.14 -37.11 6.66
C ARG A 257 -9.78 -36.52 7.06
N ALA A 258 -8.71 -36.90 6.35
CA ALA A 258 -7.39 -36.36 6.62
C ALA A 258 -7.35 -34.85 6.38
N LEU A 259 -7.88 -34.37 5.25
CA LEU A 259 -7.96 -32.94 4.93
C LEU A 259 -8.80 -32.16 5.95
N PHE A 260 -9.90 -32.74 6.43
CA PHE A 260 -10.72 -32.14 7.47
C PHE A 260 -9.94 -31.96 8.78
N TYR A 261 -9.22 -32.99 9.24
CA TYR A 261 -8.42 -32.87 10.47
C TYR A 261 -7.29 -31.86 10.32
N THR A 262 -6.57 -31.86 9.19
CA THR A 262 -5.51 -30.92 8.92
C THR A 262 -6.04 -29.46 8.91
N ALA A 263 -7.12 -29.22 8.15
CA ALA A 263 -7.72 -27.90 8.09
C ALA A 263 -8.26 -27.45 9.44
N SER A 264 -8.92 -28.33 10.21
CA SER A 264 -9.42 -28.00 11.55
C SER A 264 -8.30 -27.62 12.49
N THR A 265 -7.16 -28.31 12.45
CA THR A 265 -5.98 -27.98 13.26
C THR A 265 -5.43 -26.60 12.90
N ILE A 266 -5.35 -26.30 11.60
CA ILE A 266 -4.88 -25.00 11.12
C ILE A 266 -5.85 -23.88 11.51
N ILE A 267 -7.17 -24.09 11.34
CA ILE A 267 -8.21 -23.13 11.70
C ILE A 267 -8.13 -22.82 13.20
N VAL A 268 -8.07 -23.83 14.06
CA VAL A 268 -7.95 -23.64 15.51
C VAL A 268 -6.65 -22.91 15.84
N GLY A 269 -5.51 -23.33 15.25
CA GLY A 269 -4.20 -22.70 15.49
C GLY A 269 -4.18 -21.22 15.16
N PHE A 270 -4.71 -20.82 14.01
CA PHE A 270 -4.78 -19.40 13.64
C PHE A 270 -5.85 -18.64 14.41
N SER A 271 -6.97 -19.29 14.77
CA SER A 271 -8.04 -18.66 15.56
C SER A 271 -7.58 -18.25 16.97
N ILE A 272 -6.54 -18.88 17.52
CA ILE A 272 -5.94 -18.49 18.80
C ILE A 272 -5.38 -17.05 18.74
N LEU A 273 -4.94 -16.59 17.58
CA LEU A 273 -4.48 -15.21 17.39
C LEU A 273 -5.59 -14.16 17.60
N ALA A 274 -6.86 -14.58 17.54
CA ALA A 274 -7.99 -13.71 17.88
C ALA A 274 -8.02 -13.31 19.37
N LEU A 275 -7.31 -14.01 20.22
CA LEU A 275 -7.15 -13.68 21.64
C LEU A 275 -6.06 -12.62 21.90
N SER A 276 -5.37 -12.16 20.87
CA SER A 276 -4.35 -11.12 20.97
C SER A 276 -4.97 -9.76 21.29
N ASN A 277 -4.22 -8.89 21.98
CA ASN A 277 -4.57 -7.48 22.15
C ASN A 277 -4.14 -6.59 20.96
N PHE A 278 -3.48 -7.16 19.95
CA PHE A 278 -3.00 -6.46 18.77
C PHE A 278 -3.98 -6.68 17.60
N ILE A 279 -4.68 -5.62 17.21
CA ILE A 279 -5.75 -5.68 16.20
C ILE A 279 -5.34 -6.36 14.88
N PRO A 280 -4.17 -6.07 14.28
CA PRO A 280 -3.75 -6.75 13.06
C PRO A 280 -3.62 -8.27 13.21
N SER A 281 -3.15 -8.75 14.37
CA SER A 281 -3.09 -10.19 14.66
C SER A 281 -4.46 -10.83 14.78
N ILE A 282 -5.43 -10.12 15.35
CA ILE A 282 -6.83 -10.59 15.43
C ILE A 282 -7.39 -10.80 14.02
N TYR A 283 -7.27 -9.79 13.16
CA TYR A 283 -7.71 -9.89 11.77
C TYR A 283 -6.98 -11.00 11.01
N PHE A 284 -5.65 -11.07 11.17
CA PHE A 284 -4.87 -12.12 10.56
C PHE A 284 -5.35 -13.52 10.95
N GLY A 285 -5.58 -13.78 12.24
CA GLY A 285 -6.05 -15.07 12.72
C GLY A 285 -7.44 -15.42 12.21
N LEU A 286 -8.40 -14.51 12.34
CA LEU A 286 -9.78 -14.73 11.91
C LEU A 286 -9.91 -14.91 10.40
N LEU A 287 -9.26 -14.05 9.63
CA LEU A 287 -9.32 -14.10 8.16
C LEU A 287 -8.60 -15.34 7.63
N THR A 288 -7.48 -15.76 8.23
CA THR A 288 -6.81 -17.01 7.87
C THR A 288 -7.68 -18.22 8.20
N GLY A 289 -8.35 -18.22 9.36
CA GLY A 289 -9.34 -19.27 9.71
C GLY A 289 -10.49 -19.34 8.70
N LEU A 290 -11.04 -18.18 8.31
CA LEU A 290 -12.08 -18.09 7.27
C LEU A 290 -11.56 -18.62 5.91
N ALA A 291 -10.35 -18.22 5.54
CA ALA A 291 -9.69 -18.65 4.32
C ALA A 291 -9.54 -20.18 4.24
N MET A 292 -9.07 -20.78 5.34
CA MET A 292 -8.91 -22.24 5.43
C MET A 292 -10.25 -22.97 5.37
N THR A 293 -11.28 -22.41 6.00
CA THR A 293 -12.64 -22.95 5.92
C THR A 293 -13.16 -22.91 4.48
N ALA A 294 -12.98 -21.77 3.78
CA ALA A 294 -13.37 -21.63 2.37
C ALA A 294 -12.59 -22.58 1.45
N ALA A 295 -11.27 -22.73 1.66
CA ALA A 295 -10.43 -23.65 0.91
C ALA A 295 -10.82 -25.12 1.12
N LEU A 296 -11.11 -25.53 2.37
CA LEU A 296 -11.59 -26.87 2.69
C LEU A 296 -12.94 -27.13 2.01
N LEU A 297 -13.91 -26.23 2.17
CA LEU A 297 -15.22 -26.36 1.54
C LEU A 297 -15.10 -26.41 0.01
N GLY A 298 -14.27 -25.56 -0.58
CA GLY A 298 -14.00 -25.57 -2.01
C GLY A 298 -13.42 -26.90 -2.49
N SER A 299 -12.47 -27.44 -1.76
CA SER A 299 -11.83 -28.72 -2.11
C SER A 299 -12.74 -29.94 -1.89
N MET A 300 -13.66 -29.85 -0.91
CA MET A 300 -14.56 -30.99 -0.57
C MET A 300 -15.91 -30.95 -1.32
N THR A 301 -16.32 -29.79 -1.84
CA THR A 301 -17.62 -29.63 -2.50
C THR A 301 -17.48 -29.21 -3.96
N LEU A 302 -16.78 -28.10 -4.21
CA LEU A 302 -16.65 -27.53 -5.55
C LEU A 302 -15.77 -28.40 -6.45
N LEU A 303 -14.60 -28.82 -5.97
CA LEU A 303 -13.66 -29.64 -6.73
C LEU A 303 -14.26 -30.96 -7.21
N PRO A 304 -14.87 -31.78 -6.34
CA PRO A 304 -15.53 -33.01 -6.80
C PRO A 304 -16.68 -32.77 -7.79
N LYS A 305 -17.47 -31.69 -7.56
CA LYS A 305 -18.54 -31.33 -8.48
C LYS A 305 -18.01 -30.96 -9.86
N LEU A 306 -16.93 -30.19 -9.94
CA LEU A 306 -16.26 -29.86 -11.21
C LEU A 306 -15.74 -31.12 -11.91
N ILE A 307 -15.14 -32.06 -11.17
CA ILE A 307 -14.66 -33.33 -11.71
C ILE A 307 -15.82 -34.17 -12.27
N LEU A 308 -16.96 -34.22 -11.55
CA LEU A 308 -18.14 -34.97 -12.00
C LEU A 308 -18.75 -34.41 -13.30
N ILE A 309 -18.74 -33.06 -13.45
CA ILE A 309 -19.26 -32.36 -14.62
C ILE A 309 -18.35 -32.56 -15.82
N THR A 310 -17.05 -32.36 -15.65
CA THR A 310 -16.08 -32.35 -16.76
C THR A 310 -15.56 -33.71 -17.14
N ARG A 311 -15.64 -34.71 -16.21
CA ARG A 311 -15.16 -36.10 -16.37
C ARG A 311 -13.78 -36.22 -17.02
N PRO A 312 -12.76 -35.56 -16.45
CA PRO A 312 -11.47 -35.38 -17.11
C PRO A 312 -10.60 -36.63 -17.16
N PHE A 313 -11.02 -37.73 -16.50
CA PHE A 313 -10.28 -39.01 -16.46
C PHE A 313 -10.78 -40.05 -17.45
N GLY A 314 -11.68 -39.70 -18.36
CA GLY A 314 -12.26 -40.58 -19.38
C GLY A 314 -13.76 -40.85 -19.20
N PRO A 315 -14.42 -41.50 -20.17
CA PRO A 315 -15.83 -41.83 -20.06
C PRO A 315 -16.08 -42.82 -18.92
N PRO A 316 -17.26 -42.75 -18.25
CA PRO A 316 -17.63 -43.74 -17.24
C PRO A 316 -17.65 -45.14 -17.87
N GLY A 317 -17.08 -46.13 -17.17
CA GLY A 317 -17.11 -47.49 -17.60
C GLY A 317 -18.54 -48.00 -17.76
N ASN A 318 -18.84 -48.64 -18.88
CA ASN A 318 -20.14 -49.22 -19.13
C ASN A 318 -20.22 -50.56 -18.37
N HIS A 319 -20.46 -50.54 -17.06
CA HIS A 319 -20.77 -51.73 -16.26
C HIS A 319 -22.24 -52.11 -16.40
N SER A 320 -22.74 -52.19 -17.64
CA SER A 320 -24.02 -52.81 -17.89
C SER A 320 -23.80 -54.10 -18.73
N ALA A 321 -24.10 -55.24 -18.11
CA ALA A 321 -24.31 -56.57 -18.74
C ALA A 321 -23.08 -57.46 -18.89
N HIS A 322 -22.47 -57.88 -17.78
CA HIS A 322 -21.75 -59.17 -17.82
C HIS A 322 -21.92 -60.08 -16.57
N ASP A 323 -23.04 -59.94 -15.85
CA ASP A 323 -23.36 -60.83 -14.73
C ASP A 323 -24.75 -61.54 -14.94
N SER A 324 -25.00 -62.04 -16.14
CA SER A 324 -26.15 -62.92 -16.33
C SER A 324 -25.85 -64.11 -17.26
N LYS A 325 -24.68 -64.75 -17.07
CA LYS A 325 -24.45 -66.10 -17.60
C LYS A 325 -23.41 -66.76 -16.71
N ALA A 326 -23.89 -67.39 -15.66
CA ALA A 326 -23.27 -68.54 -15.07
C ALA A 326 -24.31 -69.71 -15.11
N PRO A 327 -23.94 -70.84 -15.56
CA PRO A 327 -24.83 -72.02 -15.68
C PRO A 327 -25.18 -72.66 -14.33
#